data_adc6be0d1f441c473b8229d4dc9eddb8
#
_entry.id   adc6be0d1f441c473b8229d4dc9eddb8
#
_cell.length_a   1.000
_cell.length_b   1.000
_cell.length_c   1.000
_cell.angle_alpha   90.00
_cell.angle_beta   90.00
_cell.angle_gamma   90.00
#
_symmetry.space_group_name_H-M   'P 1'
#
loop_
_entity.id
_entity.type
_entity.pdbx_description
1 polymer ?
#
loop_
_entity_poly.entity_id
_entity_poly.type
_entity_poly.pdbx_seq_one_letter_code
_entity_poly.pdbx_strand_id
1 'polypeptide(L)'
;MSATHGVQGLRAAMASGAEWSLQRALTVGYGVVYDYIFDRFAPYQSLSGEVLACIKAGTSADVARRDVRVLDIGCGPGNIALLLAEAGFSVLGIDPYEPLVELAREKRRARRLGNVAFQQANVDTGDPRWIGAFDQVVNVHSLYAHPRPLEVLRQACRALKPGGRGVFVNFTRRVPLCSTFQAIRRREGLGSALRCLRWVLPNAIFEAIRQPIGPHYWAEAEFAAHLHEAGFTVLDLRRTFFDHVSLLAWVRKDSDEKGG
;
A
#
# COMPACT_ATOMS: atom_id res chain seq x y z
N MET A 1 -33.40 8.29 39.17
CA MET A 1 -32.75 8.83 37.95
C MET A 1 -31.54 7.99 37.48
N SER A 2 -31.49 6.68 37.77
CA SER A 2 -30.28 5.85 37.47
C SER A 2 -30.45 4.81 36.36
N ALA A 3 -31.65 4.50 35.87
CA ALA A 3 -31.89 3.42 34.91
C ALA A 3 -31.74 3.85 33.45
N THR A 4 -31.92 5.14 33.13
CA THR A 4 -31.84 5.67 31.74
C THR A 4 -30.42 5.78 31.23
N HIS A 5 -29.42 6.04 32.10
CA HIS A 5 -28.00 6.11 31.68
C HIS A 5 -27.42 4.75 31.33
N GLY A 6 -27.86 3.68 31.97
CA GLY A 6 -27.40 2.31 31.67
C GLY A 6 -27.86 1.81 30.30
N VAL A 7 -29.12 2.11 29.91
CA VAL A 7 -29.69 1.69 28.62
C VAL A 7 -29.09 2.46 27.43
N GLN A 8 -28.79 3.76 27.63
CA GLN A 8 -28.11 4.56 26.60
C GLN A 8 -26.65 4.11 26.41
N GLY A 9 -25.94 3.80 27.48
CA GLY A 9 -24.59 3.25 27.43
C GLY A 9 -24.53 1.88 26.73
N LEU A 10 -25.51 1.01 27.01
CA LEU A 10 -25.59 -0.32 26.35
C LEU A 10 -25.93 -0.21 24.86
N ARG A 11 -26.85 0.71 24.49
CA ARG A 11 -27.16 0.97 23.06
C ARG A 11 -25.99 1.57 22.29
N ALA A 12 -25.24 2.48 22.89
CA ALA A 12 -24.03 3.04 22.29
C ALA A 12 -22.93 1.98 22.14
N ALA A 13 -22.73 1.11 23.13
CA ALA A 13 -21.78 0.00 23.08
C ALA A 13 -22.19 -1.07 22.05
N MET A 14 -23.49 -1.37 21.93
CA MET A 14 -23.98 -2.29 20.91
C MET A 14 -23.89 -1.70 19.50
N ALA A 15 -24.16 -0.39 19.33
CA ALA A 15 -23.97 0.31 18.05
C ALA A 15 -22.50 0.35 17.64
N SER A 16 -21.58 0.67 18.57
CA SER A 16 -20.15 0.64 18.31
C SER A 16 -19.62 -0.75 18.00
N GLY A 17 -20.16 -1.80 18.65
CA GLY A 17 -19.83 -3.19 18.35
C GLY A 17 -20.34 -3.66 16.98
N ALA A 18 -21.55 -3.22 16.58
CA ALA A 18 -22.09 -3.52 15.25
C ALA A 18 -21.34 -2.78 14.14
N GLU A 19 -21.01 -1.51 14.35
CA GLU A 19 -20.17 -0.73 13.43
C GLU A 19 -18.77 -1.34 13.29
N TRP A 20 -18.16 -1.73 14.42
CA TRP A 20 -16.86 -2.41 14.40
C TRP A 20 -16.90 -3.74 13.68
N SER A 21 -17.94 -4.54 13.88
CA SER A 21 -18.13 -5.83 13.19
C SER A 21 -18.36 -5.64 11.70
N LEU A 22 -19.13 -4.64 11.29
CA LEU A 22 -19.36 -4.29 9.89
C LEU A 22 -18.08 -3.78 9.22
N GLN A 23 -17.37 -2.86 9.86
CA GLN A 23 -16.07 -2.38 9.35
C GLN A 23 -15.07 -3.53 9.21
N ARG A 24 -15.00 -4.43 10.20
CA ARG A 24 -14.14 -5.60 10.14
C ARG A 24 -14.51 -6.52 8.96
N ALA A 25 -15.79 -6.82 8.80
CA ALA A 25 -16.29 -7.66 7.70
C ALA A 25 -15.99 -7.03 6.33
N LEU A 26 -16.20 -5.72 6.18
CA LEU A 26 -15.88 -4.98 4.97
C LEU A 26 -14.36 -4.97 4.69
N THR A 27 -13.54 -4.75 5.73
CA THR A 27 -12.08 -4.68 5.60
C THR A 27 -11.49 -6.05 5.29
N VAL A 28 -11.97 -7.13 5.93
CA VAL A 28 -11.56 -8.51 5.62
C VAL A 28 -12.05 -8.90 4.21
N GLY A 29 -13.28 -8.56 3.86
CA GLY A 29 -13.80 -8.76 2.51
C GLY A 29 -12.97 -8.06 1.45
N TYR A 30 -12.54 -6.82 1.71
CA TYR A 30 -11.61 -6.09 0.86
C TYR A 30 -10.25 -6.79 0.76
N GLY A 31 -9.69 -7.24 1.88
CA GLY A 31 -8.41 -7.98 1.91
C GLY A 31 -8.45 -9.26 1.08
N VAL A 32 -9.53 -10.06 1.19
CA VAL A 32 -9.71 -11.28 0.41
C VAL A 32 -9.87 -10.98 -1.09
N VAL A 33 -10.62 -9.94 -1.42
CA VAL A 33 -10.76 -9.47 -2.83
C VAL A 33 -9.41 -9.01 -3.36
N TYR A 34 -8.64 -8.28 -2.56
CA TYR A 34 -7.32 -7.80 -2.93
C TYR A 34 -6.32 -8.94 -3.14
N ASP A 35 -6.39 -10.01 -2.35
CA ASP A 35 -5.59 -11.21 -2.54
C ASP A 35 -5.91 -11.92 -3.86
N TYR A 36 -7.20 -12.03 -4.19
CA TYR A 36 -7.61 -12.59 -5.47
C TYR A 36 -7.11 -11.76 -6.66
N ILE A 37 -7.14 -10.42 -6.53
CA ILE A 37 -6.58 -9.49 -7.54
C ILE A 37 -5.07 -9.71 -7.66
N PHE A 38 -4.36 -9.76 -6.54
CA PHE A 38 -2.92 -9.93 -6.51
C PHE A 38 -2.48 -11.24 -7.17
N ASP A 39 -3.17 -12.34 -6.86
CA ASP A 39 -2.79 -13.67 -7.34
C ASP A 39 -3.21 -13.94 -8.79
N ARG A 40 -4.28 -13.30 -9.28
CA ARG A 40 -4.91 -13.69 -10.54
C ARG A 40 -5.07 -12.58 -11.58
N PHE A 41 -4.76 -11.34 -11.23
CA PHE A 41 -4.84 -10.23 -12.16
C PHE A 41 -3.46 -9.90 -12.73
N ALA A 42 -3.22 -10.30 -13.98
CA ALA A 42 -1.93 -10.16 -14.65
C ALA A 42 -1.30 -8.75 -14.54
N PRO A 43 -2.07 -7.63 -14.67
CA PRO A 43 -1.49 -6.31 -14.46
C PRO A 43 -0.92 -6.08 -13.06
N TYR A 44 -1.52 -6.71 -12.03
CA TYR A 44 -1.01 -6.58 -10.67
C TYR A 44 0.25 -7.42 -10.46
N GLN A 45 0.32 -8.60 -11.07
CA GLN A 45 1.52 -9.42 -11.08
C GLN A 45 2.68 -8.72 -11.78
N SER A 46 2.40 -8.07 -12.93
CA SER A 46 3.39 -7.25 -13.62
C SER A 46 3.90 -6.11 -12.75
N LEU A 47 2.99 -5.34 -12.11
CA LEU A 47 3.34 -4.26 -11.20
C LEU A 47 4.20 -4.76 -10.03
N SER A 48 3.82 -5.88 -9.42
CA SER A 48 4.58 -6.47 -8.31
C SER A 48 5.99 -6.88 -8.74
N GLY A 49 6.12 -7.39 -9.97
CA GLY A 49 7.41 -7.68 -10.60
C GLY A 49 8.26 -6.41 -10.80
N GLU A 50 7.65 -5.32 -11.27
CA GLU A 50 8.33 -4.03 -11.43
C GLU A 50 8.82 -3.47 -10.07
N VAL A 51 7.97 -3.50 -9.05
CA VAL A 51 8.34 -3.08 -7.68
C VAL A 51 9.51 -3.91 -7.17
N LEU A 52 9.44 -5.24 -7.28
CA LEU A 52 10.52 -6.13 -6.86
C LEU A 52 11.81 -5.87 -7.64
N ALA A 53 11.72 -5.58 -8.95
CA ALA A 53 12.88 -5.25 -9.78
C ALA A 53 13.56 -3.95 -9.30
N CYS A 54 12.80 -2.91 -8.99
CA CYS A 54 13.33 -1.66 -8.43
C CYS A 54 14.03 -1.90 -7.08
N ILE A 55 13.41 -2.68 -6.17
CA ILE A 55 14.00 -2.99 -4.86
C ILE A 55 15.30 -3.80 -5.03
N LYS A 56 15.35 -4.77 -5.95
CA LYS A 56 16.58 -5.50 -6.27
C LYS A 56 17.66 -4.60 -6.86
N ALA A 57 17.32 -3.73 -7.80
CA ALA A 57 18.23 -2.76 -8.40
C ALA A 57 18.73 -1.71 -7.40
N GLY A 58 17.94 -1.43 -6.36
CA GLY A 58 18.31 -0.56 -5.24
C GLY A 58 19.25 -1.20 -4.24
N THR A 59 19.51 -2.49 -4.34
CA THR A 59 20.37 -3.24 -3.43
C THR A 59 21.75 -3.39 -4.05
N SER A 60 22.79 -3.04 -3.29
CA SER A 60 24.18 -3.22 -3.72
C SER A 60 24.52 -4.73 -3.85
N ALA A 61 25.33 -5.09 -4.84
CA ALA A 61 25.63 -6.49 -5.15
C ALA A 61 26.41 -7.22 -4.04
N ASP A 62 27.13 -6.48 -3.22
CA ASP A 62 27.93 -6.95 -2.09
C ASP A 62 27.12 -7.09 -0.79
N VAL A 63 25.87 -6.62 -0.76
CA VAL A 63 25.00 -6.71 0.42
C VAL A 63 24.04 -7.88 0.28
N ALA A 64 24.03 -8.76 1.27
CA ALA A 64 23.07 -9.86 1.30
C ALA A 64 21.64 -9.30 1.50
N ARG A 65 20.67 -9.78 0.74
CA ARG A 65 19.28 -9.26 0.79
C ARG A 65 18.67 -9.32 2.19
N ARG A 66 19.02 -10.33 2.99
CA ARG A 66 18.56 -10.47 4.38
C ARG A 66 18.99 -9.31 5.29
N ASP A 67 20.06 -8.61 4.91
CA ASP A 67 20.61 -7.49 5.66
C ASP A 67 20.02 -6.15 5.19
N VAL A 68 19.28 -6.15 4.08
CA VAL A 68 18.55 -5.01 3.54
C VAL A 68 17.18 -4.90 4.21
N ARG A 69 16.93 -3.82 4.92
CA ARG A 69 15.68 -3.56 5.61
C ARG A 69 14.74 -2.73 4.73
N VAL A 70 13.55 -3.24 4.48
CA VAL A 70 12.52 -2.58 3.68
C VAL A 70 11.31 -2.24 4.53
N LEU A 71 10.80 -1.00 4.44
CA LEU A 71 9.54 -0.57 5.04
C LEU A 71 8.45 -0.54 3.96
N ASP A 72 7.38 -1.31 4.15
CA ASP A 72 6.19 -1.29 3.30
C ASP A 72 5.10 -0.46 3.98
N ILE A 73 4.86 0.75 3.48
CA ILE A 73 3.93 1.74 4.04
C ILE A 73 2.56 1.57 3.40
N GLY A 74 1.51 1.35 4.22
CA GLY A 74 0.18 1.01 3.72
C GLY A 74 0.17 -0.40 3.12
N CYS A 75 0.76 -1.35 3.84
CA CYS A 75 0.97 -2.71 3.35
C CYS A 75 -0.33 -3.51 3.12
N GLY A 76 -1.46 -3.04 3.67
CA GLY A 76 -2.74 -3.73 3.60
C GLY A 76 -2.63 -5.20 4.05
N PRO A 77 -3.14 -6.17 3.26
CA PRO A 77 -3.04 -7.59 3.56
C PRO A 77 -1.63 -8.19 3.33
N GLY A 78 -0.61 -7.34 3.16
CA GLY A 78 0.80 -7.70 3.17
C GLY A 78 1.35 -8.30 1.87
N ASN A 79 0.68 -8.16 0.74
CA ASN A 79 1.05 -8.86 -0.49
C ASN A 79 2.44 -8.46 -1.01
N ILE A 80 2.76 -7.17 -1.04
CA ILE A 80 4.08 -6.67 -1.47
C ILE A 80 5.15 -7.05 -0.41
N ALA A 81 4.87 -6.84 0.88
CA ALA A 81 5.80 -7.20 1.95
C ALA A 81 6.16 -8.70 1.92
N LEU A 82 5.17 -9.58 1.72
CA LEU A 82 5.39 -11.03 1.62
C LEU A 82 6.21 -11.39 0.38
N LEU A 83 5.93 -10.78 -0.78
CA LEU A 83 6.71 -10.97 -2.00
C LEU A 83 8.18 -10.57 -1.81
N LEU A 84 8.43 -9.44 -1.14
CA LEU A 84 9.80 -8.98 -0.85
C LEU A 84 10.50 -9.92 0.15
N ALA A 85 9.78 -10.41 1.15
CA ALA A 85 10.31 -11.37 2.11
C ALA A 85 10.67 -12.72 1.45
N GLU A 86 9.82 -13.23 0.54
CA GLU A 86 10.10 -14.41 -0.27
C GLU A 86 11.34 -14.22 -1.17
N ALA A 87 11.57 -12.97 -1.61
CA ALA A 87 12.81 -12.61 -2.34
C ALA A 87 14.04 -12.47 -1.45
N GLY A 88 13.90 -12.67 -0.12
CA GLY A 88 14.99 -12.70 0.85
C GLY A 88 15.27 -11.40 1.61
N PHE A 89 14.46 -10.35 1.41
CA PHE A 89 14.60 -9.08 2.13
C PHE A 89 14.06 -9.16 3.57
N SER A 90 14.58 -8.30 4.48
CA SER A 90 14.00 -8.10 5.81
C SER A 90 12.95 -7.00 5.76
N VAL A 91 11.68 -7.33 6.05
CA VAL A 91 10.57 -6.41 5.75
C VAL A 91 9.78 -6.08 7.02
N LEU A 92 9.43 -4.79 7.18
CA LEU A 92 8.39 -4.33 8.08
C LEU A 92 7.24 -3.75 7.26
N GLY A 93 6.06 -4.38 7.34
CA GLY A 93 4.82 -3.83 6.78
C GLY A 93 4.04 -3.08 7.85
N ILE A 94 3.57 -1.87 7.53
CA ILE A 94 2.73 -1.06 8.41
C ILE A 94 1.44 -0.66 7.70
N ASP A 95 0.32 -0.73 8.42
CA ASP A 95 -0.99 -0.30 7.94
C ASP A 95 -1.84 0.18 9.14
N PRO A 96 -2.66 1.23 9.01
CA PRO A 96 -3.52 1.69 10.11
C PRO A 96 -4.68 0.75 10.42
N TYR A 97 -5.07 -0.13 9.51
CA TYR A 97 -6.22 -1.02 9.66
C TYR A 97 -5.82 -2.38 10.25
N GLU A 98 -6.03 -2.57 11.55
CA GLU A 98 -5.68 -3.81 12.25
C GLU A 98 -6.21 -5.10 11.59
N PRO A 99 -7.46 -5.17 11.06
CA PRO A 99 -7.92 -6.38 10.38
C PRO A 99 -7.10 -6.78 9.15
N LEU A 100 -6.52 -5.81 8.41
CA LEU A 100 -5.63 -6.09 7.29
C LEU A 100 -4.27 -6.59 7.78
N VAL A 101 -3.76 -5.98 8.85
CA VAL A 101 -2.50 -6.40 9.50
C VAL A 101 -2.61 -7.82 10.05
N GLU A 102 -3.73 -8.18 10.68
CA GLU A 102 -3.97 -9.56 11.14
C GLU A 102 -3.98 -10.55 9.97
N LEU A 103 -4.66 -10.23 8.87
CA LEU A 103 -4.64 -11.06 7.67
C LEU A 103 -3.21 -11.21 7.12
N ALA A 104 -2.41 -10.15 7.10
CA ALA A 104 -1.02 -10.20 6.69
C ALA A 104 -0.18 -11.11 7.62
N ARG A 105 -0.42 -11.04 8.94
CA ARG A 105 0.23 -11.93 9.94
C ARG A 105 -0.16 -13.38 9.75
N GLU A 106 -1.44 -13.68 9.45
CA GLU A 106 -1.91 -15.03 9.12
C GLU A 106 -1.21 -15.58 7.88
N LYS A 107 -1.14 -14.80 6.81
CA LYS A 107 -0.46 -15.17 5.57
C LYS A 107 1.04 -15.41 5.79
N ARG A 108 1.71 -14.58 6.60
CA ARG A 108 3.09 -14.79 7.02
C ARG A 108 3.26 -16.15 7.71
N ARG A 109 2.39 -16.48 8.67
CA ARG A 109 2.42 -17.76 9.38
C ARG A 109 2.22 -18.94 8.42
N ALA A 110 1.23 -18.85 7.52
CA ALA A 110 0.94 -19.88 6.53
C ALA A 110 2.13 -20.13 5.57
N ARG A 111 2.87 -19.07 5.21
CA ARG A 111 4.07 -19.16 4.34
C ARG A 111 5.36 -19.44 5.13
N ARG A 112 5.30 -19.52 6.46
CA ARG A 112 6.44 -19.75 7.36
C ARG A 112 7.60 -18.76 7.17
N LEU A 113 7.29 -17.50 6.89
CA LEU A 113 8.28 -16.45 6.69
C LEU A 113 8.71 -15.85 8.04
N GLY A 114 10.03 -15.90 8.32
CA GLY A 114 10.61 -15.33 9.54
C GLY A 114 11.19 -13.93 9.37
N ASN A 115 11.37 -13.48 8.12
CA ASN A 115 12.03 -12.24 7.75
C ASN A 115 11.06 -11.11 7.41
N VAL A 116 9.80 -11.22 7.79
CA VAL A 116 8.79 -10.17 7.67
C VAL A 116 8.02 -10.00 8.97
N ALA A 117 7.75 -8.76 9.35
CA ALA A 117 6.89 -8.38 10.47
C ALA A 117 5.79 -7.43 9.99
N PHE A 118 4.63 -7.46 10.67
CA PHE A 118 3.52 -6.57 10.39
C PHE A 118 3.07 -5.86 11.67
N GLN A 119 2.90 -4.55 11.57
CA GLN A 119 2.53 -3.68 12.69
C GLN A 119 1.35 -2.80 12.29
N GLN A 120 0.32 -2.74 13.16
CA GLN A 120 -0.68 -1.69 13.05
C GLN A 120 -0.01 -0.36 13.41
N ALA A 121 0.06 0.54 12.45
CA ALA A 121 0.62 1.86 12.67
C ALA A 121 0.16 2.83 11.58
N ASN A 122 0.00 4.10 11.98
CA ASN A 122 -0.18 5.19 11.04
C ASN A 122 1.19 5.89 10.85
N VAL A 123 1.66 5.96 9.62
CA VAL A 123 2.94 6.59 9.30
C VAL A 123 2.97 8.07 9.68
N ASP A 124 1.83 8.76 9.65
CA ASP A 124 1.70 10.18 10.00
C ASP A 124 2.14 10.51 11.43
N THR A 125 1.97 9.56 12.34
CA THR A 125 2.33 9.78 13.75
C THR A 125 3.83 9.75 13.96
N GLY A 126 4.59 9.21 12.97
CA GLY A 126 6.02 8.99 13.05
C GLY A 126 6.40 8.07 14.22
N ASP A 127 7.30 7.17 13.99
CA ASP A 127 7.91 6.38 15.08
C ASP A 127 9.40 6.74 15.12
N PRO A 128 9.94 7.26 16.23
CA PRO A 128 11.35 7.59 16.32
C PRO A 128 12.28 6.42 15.98
N ARG A 129 11.84 5.19 16.19
CA ARG A 129 12.59 3.97 15.86
C ARG A 129 12.74 3.73 14.35
N TRP A 130 11.95 4.42 13.54
CA TRP A 130 12.02 4.28 12.07
C TRP A 130 12.98 5.26 11.44
N ILE A 131 13.34 6.35 12.12
CA ILE A 131 14.22 7.40 11.56
C ILE A 131 15.57 6.79 11.17
N GLY A 132 15.90 6.89 9.88
CA GLY A 132 17.15 6.36 9.33
C GLY A 132 17.33 4.85 9.51
N ALA A 133 16.24 4.09 9.68
CA ALA A 133 16.29 2.68 10.02
C ALA A 133 16.21 1.74 8.81
N PHE A 134 15.79 2.23 7.65
CA PHE A 134 15.53 1.40 6.47
C PHE A 134 16.45 1.75 5.31
N ASP A 135 16.86 0.74 4.58
CA ASP A 135 17.64 0.88 3.35
C ASP A 135 16.72 1.26 2.19
N GLN A 136 15.48 0.73 2.21
CA GLN A 136 14.49 0.99 1.17
C GLN A 136 13.09 1.16 1.77
N VAL A 137 12.23 1.91 1.06
CA VAL A 137 10.81 2.04 1.37
C VAL A 137 9.98 1.69 0.14
N VAL A 138 8.80 1.15 0.35
CA VAL A 138 7.82 0.89 -0.70
C VAL A 138 6.44 1.36 -0.26
N ASN A 139 5.68 1.91 -1.20
CA ASN A 139 4.28 2.27 -1.03
C ASN A 139 3.54 2.03 -2.35
N VAL A 140 2.55 1.16 -2.33
CA VAL A 140 1.81 0.78 -3.53
C VAL A 140 0.32 1.04 -3.34
N HIS A 141 -0.24 1.95 -4.14
CA HIS A 141 -1.66 2.25 -4.19
C HIS A 141 -2.28 2.59 -2.82
N SER A 142 -1.55 3.33 -1.97
CA SER A 142 -2.10 3.80 -0.69
C SER A 142 -2.10 5.34 -0.56
N LEU A 143 -1.18 6.05 -1.23
CA LEU A 143 -1.08 7.52 -1.20
C LEU A 143 -2.38 8.21 -1.65
N TYR A 144 -2.99 7.75 -2.76
CA TYR A 144 -4.20 8.38 -3.32
C TYR A 144 -5.35 8.47 -2.33
N ALA A 145 -5.37 7.58 -1.38
CA ALA A 145 -6.43 7.41 -0.39
C ALA A 145 -6.06 7.95 0.99
N HIS A 146 -4.84 8.46 1.16
CA HIS A 146 -4.37 8.98 2.44
C HIS A 146 -4.80 10.44 2.63
N PRO A 147 -5.27 10.86 3.83
CA PRO A 147 -5.69 12.24 4.07
C PRO A 147 -4.54 13.26 3.94
N ARG A 148 -3.30 12.85 4.21
CA ARG A 148 -2.10 13.68 4.16
C ARG A 148 -0.97 12.98 3.39
N PRO A 149 -1.11 12.78 2.06
CA PRO A 149 -0.17 11.96 1.29
C PRO A 149 1.24 12.55 1.22
N LEU A 150 1.38 13.87 1.26
CA LEU A 150 2.68 14.53 1.31
C LEU A 150 3.41 14.24 2.64
N GLU A 151 2.68 14.17 3.76
CA GLU A 151 3.27 13.76 5.03
C GLU A 151 3.75 12.30 5.01
N VAL A 152 3.01 11.40 4.34
CA VAL A 152 3.48 10.02 4.11
C VAL A 152 4.82 10.01 3.38
N LEU A 153 4.98 10.81 2.32
CA LEU A 153 6.23 10.91 1.59
C LEU A 153 7.37 11.45 2.47
N ARG A 154 7.10 12.49 3.28
CA ARG A 154 8.10 13.05 4.22
C ARG A 154 8.53 12.04 5.28
N GLN A 155 7.59 11.30 5.86
CA GLN A 155 7.90 10.26 6.84
C GLN A 155 8.64 9.08 6.21
N ALA A 156 8.30 8.69 4.98
CA ALA A 156 9.05 7.70 4.21
C ALA A 156 10.50 8.14 3.98
N CYS A 157 10.73 9.42 3.64
CA CYS A 157 12.06 9.99 3.49
C CYS A 157 12.84 9.98 4.82
N ARG A 158 12.19 10.34 5.94
CA ARG A 158 12.80 10.28 7.27
C ARG A 158 13.18 8.87 7.69
N ALA A 159 12.37 7.88 7.33
CA ALA A 159 12.61 6.47 7.64
C ALA A 159 13.83 5.89 6.91
N LEU A 160 14.20 6.45 5.78
CA LEU A 160 15.34 6.01 5.00
C LEU A 160 16.67 6.45 5.61
N LYS A 161 17.65 5.56 5.55
CA LYS A 161 19.07 5.87 5.73
C LYS A 161 19.51 6.90 4.69
N PRO A 162 20.61 7.65 4.92
CA PRO A 162 21.22 8.48 3.88
C PRO A 162 21.49 7.66 2.61
N GLY A 163 21.09 8.18 1.44
CA GLY A 163 21.23 7.49 0.16
C GLY A 163 20.27 6.31 -0.06
N GLY A 164 19.39 6.03 0.91
CA GLY A 164 18.35 5.00 0.81
C GLY A 164 17.39 5.27 -0.35
N ARG A 165 16.70 4.26 -0.82
CA ARG A 165 15.85 4.32 -2.02
C ARG A 165 14.39 4.03 -1.73
N GLY A 166 13.50 4.52 -2.59
CA GLY A 166 12.07 4.30 -2.46
C GLY A 166 11.39 3.92 -3.77
N VAL A 167 10.31 3.17 -3.66
CA VAL A 167 9.39 2.87 -4.76
C VAL A 167 8.00 3.29 -4.36
N PHE A 168 7.43 4.24 -5.08
CA PHE A 168 6.09 4.75 -4.84
C PHE A 168 5.22 4.53 -6.07
N VAL A 169 4.04 3.92 -5.86
CA VAL A 169 3.07 3.72 -6.94
C VAL A 169 1.77 4.42 -6.56
N ASN A 170 1.36 5.39 -7.36
CA ASN A 170 0.13 6.14 -7.12
C ASN A 170 -0.76 6.17 -8.36
N PHE A 171 -2.10 6.22 -8.14
CA PHE A 171 -3.05 6.39 -9.23
C PHE A 171 -3.03 7.82 -9.76
N THR A 172 -3.13 7.96 -11.09
CA THR A 172 -3.29 9.26 -11.77
C THR A 172 -4.75 9.63 -12.01
N ARG A 173 -5.64 8.64 -11.96
CA ARG A 173 -7.07 8.78 -12.18
C ARG A 173 -7.83 7.59 -11.60
N ARG A 174 -9.13 7.74 -11.42
CA ARG A 174 -10.00 6.61 -11.07
C ARG A 174 -9.98 5.56 -12.18
N VAL A 175 -9.87 4.30 -11.80
CA VAL A 175 -10.00 3.17 -12.74
C VAL A 175 -11.46 3.07 -13.19
N PRO A 176 -11.81 3.29 -14.47
CA PRO A 176 -13.19 3.23 -14.90
C PRO A 176 -13.63 1.78 -15.07
N LEU A 177 -14.70 1.38 -14.37
CA LEU A 177 -15.21 0.00 -14.35
C LEU A 177 -15.57 -0.53 -15.74
N CYS A 178 -16.27 0.29 -16.54
CA CYS A 178 -16.72 -0.10 -17.88
C CYS A 178 -15.55 -0.33 -18.86
N SER A 179 -14.56 0.55 -18.85
CA SER A 179 -13.39 0.39 -19.72
C SER A 179 -12.51 -0.79 -19.28
N THR A 180 -12.40 -1.04 -17.96
CA THR A 180 -11.73 -2.21 -17.40
C THR A 180 -12.39 -3.49 -17.88
N PHE A 181 -13.71 -3.61 -17.77
CA PHE A 181 -14.47 -4.74 -18.26
C PHE A 181 -14.29 -4.95 -19.78
N GLN A 182 -14.38 -3.88 -20.56
CA GLN A 182 -14.22 -3.95 -22.01
C GLN A 182 -12.80 -4.34 -22.41
N ALA A 183 -11.78 -3.83 -21.72
CA ALA A 183 -10.39 -4.15 -22.01
C ALA A 183 -10.08 -5.63 -21.69
N ILE A 184 -10.56 -6.16 -20.56
CA ILE A 184 -10.42 -7.57 -20.22
C ILE A 184 -11.18 -8.44 -21.23
N ARG A 185 -12.41 -8.04 -21.58
CA ARG A 185 -13.19 -8.75 -22.60
C ARG A 185 -12.48 -8.85 -23.94
N ARG A 186 -11.81 -7.78 -24.37
CA ARG A 186 -11.07 -7.75 -25.64
C ARG A 186 -9.79 -8.58 -25.60
N ARG A 187 -9.10 -8.61 -24.47
CA ARG A 187 -7.79 -9.30 -24.31
C ARG A 187 -7.94 -10.78 -23.95
N GLU A 188 -8.90 -11.11 -23.10
CA GLU A 188 -9.02 -12.42 -22.45
C GLU A 188 -10.38 -13.10 -22.67
N GLY A 189 -11.30 -12.43 -23.38
CA GLY A 189 -12.64 -12.93 -23.67
C GLY A 189 -13.67 -12.66 -22.60
N LEU A 190 -14.96 -12.94 -22.93
CA LEU A 190 -16.11 -12.61 -22.08
C LEU A 190 -16.07 -13.34 -20.72
N GLY A 191 -15.62 -14.59 -20.70
CA GLY A 191 -15.54 -15.37 -19.44
C GLY A 191 -14.60 -14.75 -18.42
N SER A 192 -13.44 -14.22 -18.84
CA SER A 192 -12.51 -13.49 -17.96
C SER A 192 -13.08 -12.17 -17.51
N ALA A 193 -13.74 -11.42 -18.40
CA ALA A 193 -14.42 -10.17 -18.07
C ALA A 193 -15.54 -10.37 -17.04
N LEU A 194 -16.34 -11.42 -17.15
CA LEU A 194 -17.38 -11.77 -16.17
C LEU A 194 -16.77 -12.19 -14.82
N ARG A 195 -15.66 -12.93 -14.84
CA ARG A 195 -14.95 -13.29 -13.61
C ARG A 195 -14.38 -12.05 -12.90
N CYS A 196 -13.95 -11.03 -13.64
CA CYS A 196 -13.43 -9.82 -13.02
C CYS A 196 -14.49 -9.03 -12.24
N LEU A 197 -15.79 -9.16 -12.55
CA LEU A 197 -16.86 -8.53 -11.78
C LEU A 197 -16.90 -9.00 -10.33
N ARG A 198 -16.43 -10.21 -10.03
CA ARG A 198 -16.38 -10.76 -8.66
C ARG A 198 -15.47 -9.95 -7.73
N TRP A 199 -14.50 -9.24 -8.26
CA TRP A 199 -13.59 -8.41 -7.48
C TRP A 199 -13.76 -6.91 -7.76
N VAL A 200 -14.16 -6.53 -8.97
CA VAL A 200 -14.41 -5.14 -9.34
C VAL A 200 -15.60 -4.57 -8.57
N LEU A 201 -16.70 -5.31 -8.46
CA LEU A 201 -17.90 -4.87 -7.74
C LEU A 201 -17.66 -4.70 -6.24
N PRO A 202 -17.10 -5.67 -5.49
CA PRO A 202 -16.79 -5.48 -4.08
C PRO A 202 -15.83 -4.32 -3.83
N ASN A 203 -14.81 -4.15 -4.68
CA ASN A 203 -13.89 -3.03 -4.57
C ASN A 203 -14.57 -1.68 -4.81
N ALA A 204 -15.45 -1.61 -5.82
CA ALA A 204 -16.23 -0.39 -6.09
C ALA A 204 -17.21 -0.05 -4.95
N ILE A 205 -17.84 -1.06 -4.34
CA ILE A 205 -18.72 -0.89 -3.17
C ILE A 205 -17.89 -0.41 -1.97
N PHE A 206 -16.74 -1.03 -1.72
CA PHE A 206 -15.84 -0.61 -0.64
C PHE A 206 -15.38 0.84 -0.81
N GLU A 207 -14.94 1.22 -2.02
CA GLU A 207 -14.54 2.60 -2.32
C GLU A 207 -15.71 3.61 -2.23
N ALA A 208 -16.96 3.17 -2.47
CA ALA A 208 -18.14 4.02 -2.33
C ALA A 208 -18.56 4.20 -0.85
N ILE A 209 -18.37 3.18 -0.02
CA ILE A 209 -18.73 3.20 1.41
C ILE A 209 -17.62 3.86 2.24
N ARG A 210 -16.37 3.73 1.80
CA ARG A 210 -15.23 4.39 2.40
C ARG A 210 -15.47 5.89 2.44
N GLN A 211 -15.35 6.50 3.62
CA GLN A 211 -15.54 7.94 3.75
C GLN A 211 -14.67 8.69 2.74
N PRO A 212 -15.16 9.78 2.13
CA PRO A 212 -14.47 10.50 1.08
C PRO A 212 -13.27 11.27 1.65
N ILE A 213 -12.18 10.56 1.85
CA ILE A 213 -10.88 11.17 1.78
C ILE A 213 -10.73 11.43 0.29
N GLY A 214 -10.74 12.69 -0.12
CA GLY A 214 -10.67 13.06 -1.53
C GLY A 214 -9.52 12.31 -2.20
N PRO A 215 -9.77 11.60 -3.33
CA PRO A 215 -8.71 10.84 -3.97
C PRO A 215 -7.64 11.79 -4.48
N HIS A 216 -6.41 11.60 -4.00
CA HIS A 216 -5.22 12.32 -4.45
C HIS A 216 -4.66 11.67 -5.71
N TYR A 217 -5.32 11.94 -6.85
CA TYR A 217 -4.84 11.53 -8.16
C TYR A 217 -3.89 12.60 -8.68
N TRP A 218 -2.62 12.27 -8.77
CA TRP A 218 -1.59 13.21 -9.19
C TRP A 218 -1.18 13.00 -10.64
N ALA A 219 -1.07 14.09 -11.39
CA ALA A 219 -0.39 14.08 -12.67
C ALA A 219 1.13 13.82 -12.48
N GLU A 220 1.81 13.46 -13.56
CA GLU A 220 3.23 13.10 -13.51
C GLU A 220 4.11 14.23 -12.94
N ALA A 221 3.91 15.47 -13.41
CA ALA A 221 4.66 16.62 -12.92
C ALA A 221 4.35 16.94 -11.44
N GLU A 222 3.09 16.78 -11.02
CA GLU A 222 2.66 16.99 -9.64
C GLU A 222 3.25 15.94 -8.71
N PHE A 223 3.24 14.66 -9.13
CA PHE A 223 3.84 13.59 -8.34
C PHE A 223 5.35 13.79 -8.17
N ALA A 224 6.06 14.16 -9.26
CA ALA A 224 7.47 14.48 -9.19
C ALA A 224 7.74 15.66 -8.24
N ALA A 225 6.93 16.72 -8.30
CA ALA A 225 7.07 17.88 -7.42
C ALA A 225 6.90 17.50 -5.94
N HIS A 226 5.90 16.70 -5.60
CA HIS A 226 5.68 16.21 -4.23
C HIS A 226 6.81 15.31 -3.72
N LEU A 227 7.39 14.49 -4.59
CA LEU A 227 8.57 13.68 -4.23
C LEU A 227 9.77 14.55 -3.93
N HIS A 228 10.04 15.57 -4.75
CA HIS A 228 11.11 16.54 -4.49
C HIS A 228 10.87 17.34 -3.21
N GLU A 229 9.65 17.81 -2.98
CA GLU A 229 9.27 18.52 -1.74
C GLU A 229 9.49 17.65 -0.49
N ALA A 230 9.31 16.34 -0.62
CA ALA A 230 9.54 15.40 0.47
C ALA A 230 11.02 15.04 0.71
N GLY A 231 11.96 15.51 -0.13
CA GLY A 231 13.40 15.28 -0.02
C GLY A 231 13.91 14.09 -0.82
N PHE A 232 13.27 13.80 -1.97
CA PHE A 232 13.69 12.75 -2.87
C PHE A 232 14.21 13.27 -4.20
N THR A 233 15.29 12.68 -4.70
CA THR A 233 15.66 12.72 -6.11
C THR A 233 14.94 11.62 -6.86
N VAL A 234 14.20 11.98 -7.91
CA VAL A 234 13.53 11.01 -8.80
C VAL A 234 14.55 10.40 -9.75
N LEU A 235 14.73 9.08 -9.70
CA LEU A 235 15.64 8.31 -10.57
C LEU A 235 14.94 7.81 -11.82
N ASP A 236 13.67 7.42 -11.69
CA ASP A 236 12.80 6.97 -12.77
C ASP A 236 11.35 7.28 -12.41
N LEU A 237 10.57 7.72 -13.39
CA LEU A 237 9.14 7.99 -13.25
C LEU A 237 8.44 7.55 -14.52
N ARG A 238 7.61 6.53 -14.41
CA ARG A 238 6.95 5.94 -15.57
C ARG A 238 5.51 5.54 -15.30
N ARG A 239 4.73 5.48 -16.35
CA ARG A 239 3.38 4.95 -16.31
C ARG A 239 3.42 3.44 -16.21
N THR A 240 2.59 2.89 -15.32
CA THR A 240 2.49 1.46 -15.07
C THR A 240 1.05 1.07 -14.74
N PHE A 241 0.88 -0.22 -14.45
CA PHE A 241 -0.37 -0.84 -14.09
C PHE A 241 -1.42 -0.75 -15.21
N PHE A 242 -2.53 -1.43 -15.04
CA PHE A 242 -3.63 -1.59 -15.98
C PHE A 242 -3.96 -0.29 -16.72
N ASP A 243 -3.86 -0.30 -18.06
CA ASP A 243 -4.15 0.86 -18.93
C ASP A 243 -3.41 2.15 -18.54
N HIS A 244 -2.19 2.00 -17.97
CA HIS A 244 -1.32 3.12 -17.56
C HIS A 244 -1.99 4.12 -16.60
N VAL A 245 -2.87 3.61 -15.70
CA VAL A 245 -3.60 4.45 -14.73
C VAL A 245 -2.78 4.84 -13.51
N SER A 246 -1.58 4.26 -13.35
CA SER A 246 -0.68 4.55 -12.25
C SER A 246 0.65 5.08 -12.73
N LEU A 247 1.33 5.79 -11.85
CA LEU A 247 2.73 6.17 -11.97
C LEU A 247 3.53 5.36 -10.95
N LEU A 248 4.67 4.81 -11.40
CA LEU A 248 5.70 4.25 -10.56
C LEU A 248 6.87 5.23 -10.54
N ALA A 249 7.21 5.69 -9.35
CA ALA A 249 8.38 6.49 -9.09
C ALA A 249 9.43 5.65 -8.35
N TRP A 250 10.63 5.57 -8.89
CA TRP A 250 11.81 5.06 -8.22
C TRP A 250 12.67 6.24 -7.80
N VAL A 251 12.96 6.36 -6.52
CA VAL A 251 13.56 7.55 -5.93
C VAL A 251 14.74 7.20 -5.03
N ARG A 252 15.56 8.20 -4.74
CA ARG A 252 16.63 8.16 -3.75
C ARG A 252 16.44 9.31 -2.76
N LYS A 253 16.64 9.05 -1.47
CA LYS A 253 16.73 10.12 -0.48
C LYS A 253 17.91 11.00 -0.80
N ASP A 254 17.68 12.32 -0.83
CA ASP A 254 18.75 13.28 -1.01
C ASP A 254 19.77 13.12 0.13
N SER A 255 21.04 13.13 -0.20
CA SER A 255 22.09 13.22 0.81
C SER A 255 21.99 14.58 1.48
N ASP A 256 22.04 14.62 2.80
CA ASP A 256 22.07 15.87 3.59
C ASP A 256 23.37 16.68 3.31
N GLU A 257 23.69 16.94 2.03
CA GLU A 257 24.68 17.90 1.63
C GLU A 257 24.09 19.31 1.57
N LYS A 258 23.60 19.82 2.72
CA LYS A 258 23.42 21.25 2.98
C LYS A 258 23.84 21.53 4.41
N GLY A 259 25.13 21.59 4.63
CA GLY A 259 25.71 21.92 5.92
C GLY A 259 27.23 22.03 5.81
N GLY A 260 27.69 22.96 4.99
CA GLY A 260 29.04 23.45 4.96
C GLY A 260 29.00 24.95 4.99
#